data_1537325ab07d59b027334c3ffd6e58b9
#
_entry.id   1537325ab07d59b027334c3ffd6e58b9
#
_cell.length_a   1.000
_cell.length_b   1.000
_cell.length_c   1.000
_cell.angle_alpha   90.00
_cell.angle_beta   90.00
_cell.angle_gamma   90.00
#
_symmetry.space_group_name_H-M   'P 1'
#
loop_
_entity.id
_entity.type
_entity.pdbx_description
1 polymer ?
#
loop_
_entity_poly.entity_id
_entity_poly.type
_entity_poly.pdbx_seq_one_letter_code
_entity_poly.pdbx_strand_id
1 'polypeptide(L)'
;MKKNLIYAAIVAASAGLTLACTSSYTESTSSVQGESQSGGMPKVSDYPETKTVTQQDNYHGTVVSDPYRWLEEEKSEEVSAWVESQNTLARPYLAELPSRERYKERLTALWDYEKYSTPYMVNGKLFYSYNDGLQNQYVLYMADGVNGEPEVLIDPNTLSEDGTVSMASTELSPKASFLAYMLSDGGTDWKTIHVRDTSKKSDLTDTIKGIKFSNIAWLPDESGFFYSRYPQNEAGKYDDSQTVSIYFHAIGTAQSEDKKVFAFDNKPTWNPYPSVVQDGKTLLISVFEGYQANGVYAKSLVNDNSELVPVFDKWDGRYDLIGEHDDELFFTSTANAPTGKVIKVDFDGGVKATETVIESTSDTLSSVSLLGEKLFAQYLKRCKRAGKCI
;
A
#
# COMPACT_ATOMS: atom_id res chain seq x y z
N MET A 1 7.83 28.22 -18.05
CA MET A 1 8.95 27.41 -17.57
C MET A 1 8.54 26.00 -17.12
N LYS A 2 7.37 25.81 -16.46
CA LYS A 2 6.89 24.48 -16.00
C LYS A 2 6.58 23.46 -17.12
N LYS A 3 6.11 23.89 -18.30
CA LYS A 3 5.78 23.01 -19.44
C LYS A 3 6.99 22.22 -19.99
N ASN A 4 8.18 22.75 -19.90
CA ASN A 4 9.39 22.11 -20.44
C ASN A 4 9.97 21.02 -19.53
N LEU A 5 9.61 21.00 -18.23
CA LEU A 5 10.08 19.98 -17.28
C LEU A 5 9.34 18.64 -17.44
N ILE A 6 8.04 18.68 -17.73
CA ILE A 6 7.24 17.45 -17.93
C ILE A 6 7.70 16.73 -19.23
N TYR A 7 8.01 17.48 -20.28
CA TYR A 7 8.59 16.92 -21.50
C TYR A 7 9.97 16.29 -21.26
N ALA A 8 10.79 16.91 -20.40
CA ALA A 8 12.11 16.39 -20.07
C ALA A 8 12.03 15.09 -19.24
N ALA A 9 11.02 14.94 -18.38
CA ALA A 9 10.82 13.72 -17.58
C ALA A 9 10.38 12.53 -18.44
N ILE A 10 9.50 12.75 -19.42
CA ILE A 10 9.00 11.68 -20.30
C ILE A 10 10.10 11.25 -21.30
N VAL A 11 10.91 12.19 -21.80
CA VAL A 11 12.03 11.88 -22.72
C VAL A 11 13.24 11.30 -21.96
N ALA A 12 13.46 11.71 -20.69
CA ALA A 12 14.56 11.17 -19.88
C ALA A 12 14.31 9.72 -19.43
N ALA A 13 13.06 9.31 -19.25
CA ALA A 13 12.72 7.92 -18.93
C ALA A 13 12.99 6.96 -20.09
N SER A 14 12.96 7.44 -21.35
CA SER A 14 13.23 6.62 -22.54
C SER A 14 14.68 6.68 -23.04
N ALA A 15 15.47 7.70 -22.64
CA ALA A 15 16.85 7.89 -23.10
C ALA A 15 17.93 7.59 -22.03
N GLY A 16 17.55 7.26 -20.82
CA GLY A 16 18.47 7.08 -19.67
C GLY A 16 19.24 5.75 -19.61
N LEU A 17 19.36 4.98 -20.71
CA LEU A 17 19.89 3.63 -20.68
C LEU A 17 21.35 3.48 -21.14
N THR A 18 22.08 4.56 -21.43
CA THR A 18 23.50 4.44 -21.77
C THR A 18 24.30 5.68 -21.38
N LEU A 19 24.62 5.85 -20.12
CA LEU A 19 25.84 6.58 -19.72
C LEU A 19 26.49 5.86 -18.52
N ALA A 20 27.53 5.13 -18.83
CA ALA A 20 28.44 4.58 -17.84
C ALA A 20 29.14 5.74 -17.12
N CYS A 21 28.79 6.00 -15.87
CA CYS A 21 29.61 6.85 -15.00
C CYS A 21 30.86 6.07 -14.57
N THR A 22 31.96 6.26 -15.26
CA THR A 22 33.29 6.08 -14.67
C THR A 22 33.61 7.35 -13.89
N SER A 23 33.21 7.43 -12.62
CA SER A 23 33.77 8.39 -11.71
C SER A 23 34.95 7.72 -11.01
N SER A 24 36.16 8.14 -11.39
CA SER A 24 37.37 7.94 -10.60
C SER A 24 37.19 8.69 -9.28
N TYR A 25 37.02 7.96 -8.19
CA TYR A 25 37.11 8.51 -6.84
C TYR A 25 38.56 8.87 -6.58
N THR A 26 38.87 10.13 -6.64
CA THR A 26 40.05 10.66 -5.98
C THR A 26 39.72 10.87 -4.50
N GLU A 27 40.25 10.02 -3.63
CA GLU A 27 40.23 10.26 -2.21
C GLU A 27 41.01 11.56 -1.91
N SER A 28 40.26 12.65 -1.75
CA SER A 28 40.82 13.80 -1.03
C SER A 28 40.65 13.53 0.46
N THR A 29 41.68 13.00 1.09
CA THR A 29 41.82 13.00 2.54
C THR A 29 41.98 14.44 3.02
N SER A 30 40.90 15.20 3.12
CA SER A 30 40.86 16.35 4.01
C SER A 30 40.62 15.79 5.41
N SER A 31 41.69 15.79 6.22
CA SER A 31 41.59 15.57 7.65
C SER A 31 40.76 16.70 8.27
N VAL A 32 39.45 16.46 8.38
CA VAL A 32 38.60 17.24 9.29
C VAL A 32 39.05 16.79 10.70
N GLN A 33 39.93 17.54 11.30
CA GLN A 33 40.12 17.51 12.76
C GLN A 33 38.83 18.07 13.37
N GLY A 34 37.82 17.21 13.50
CA GLY A 34 36.71 17.44 14.37
C GLY A 34 37.20 17.27 15.80
N GLU A 35 37.32 18.37 16.52
CA GLU A 35 37.40 18.33 17.98
C GLU A 35 36.21 17.51 18.46
N SER A 36 36.49 16.30 18.95
CA SER A 36 35.52 15.51 19.70
C SER A 36 35.34 16.21 21.04
N GLN A 37 34.45 17.20 21.11
CA GLN A 37 33.86 17.55 22.37
C GLN A 37 33.06 16.32 22.82
N SER A 38 33.69 15.54 23.70
CA SER A 38 32.98 14.52 24.49
C SER A 38 32.09 15.21 25.53
N GLY A 39 31.11 15.93 25.07
CA GLY A 39 29.96 16.29 25.89
C GLY A 39 29.25 14.97 26.23
N GLY A 40 29.44 14.48 27.44
CA GLY A 40 28.77 13.30 27.94
C GLY A 40 27.27 13.47 27.70
N MET A 41 26.60 12.42 27.20
CA MET A 41 25.13 12.45 27.06
C MET A 41 24.51 12.80 28.42
N PRO A 42 23.47 13.63 28.45
CA PRO A 42 22.73 13.90 29.68
C PRO A 42 22.36 12.57 30.35
N LYS A 43 22.59 12.44 31.64
CA LYS A 43 22.13 11.25 32.37
C LYS A 43 20.67 11.42 32.70
N VAL A 44 19.85 10.47 32.26
CA VAL A 44 18.46 10.35 32.73
C VAL A 44 18.53 9.78 34.13
N SER A 45 18.19 10.59 35.14
CA SER A 45 18.27 10.19 36.56
C SER A 45 17.01 9.51 37.06
N ASP A 46 15.84 9.95 36.59
CA ASP A 46 14.55 9.50 37.15
C ASP A 46 13.55 9.27 36.03
N TYR A 47 13.30 7.99 35.69
CA TYR A 47 12.21 7.61 34.80
C TYR A 47 10.87 7.70 35.52
N PRO A 48 9.79 8.18 34.84
CA PRO A 48 8.46 8.12 35.42
C PRO A 48 8.08 6.69 35.81
N GLU A 49 7.52 6.54 37.01
CA GLU A 49 7.07 5.23 37.49
C GLU A 49 5.94 4.71 36.57
N THR A 50 6.05 3.47 36.14
CA THR A 50 5.03 2.81 35.32
C THR A 50 4.23 1.83 36.19
N LYS A 51 2.91 2.02 36.25
CA LYS A 51 1.99 1.11 36.91
C LYS A 51 2.12 -0.30 36.38
N THR A 52 2.10 -1.28 37.27
CA THR A 52 2.04 -2.70 36.93
C THR A 52 0.73 -3.33 37.37
N VAL A 53 0.25 -4.31 36.60
CA VAL A 53 -0.94 -5.11 36.92
C VAL A 53 -0.59 -6.60 37.01
N THR A 54 -1.48 -7.40 37.59
CA THR A 54 -1.23 -8.85 37.75
C THR A 54 -1.76 -9.70 36.60
N GLN A 55 -1.82 -9.11 35.37
CA GLN A 55 -2.27 -9.83 34.20
C GLN A 55 -1.35 -11.00 33.85
N GLN A 56 -1.95 -12.14 33.51
CA GLN A 56 -1.23 -13.33 33.06
C GLN A 56 -2.00 -14.01 31.92
N ASP A 57 -1.28 -14.50 30.95
CA ASP A 57 -1.82 -15.30 29.84
C ASP A 57 -1.27 -16.72 29.89
N ASN A 58 -2.08 -17.69 29.45
CA ASN A 58 -1.68 -19.08 29.38
C ASN A 58 -1.52 -19.50 27.91
N TYR A 59 -0.28 -19.67 27.47
CA TYR A 59 0.07 -20.13 26.13
C TYR A 59 0.39 -21.64 26.18
N HIS A 60 -0.59 -22.46 25.84
CA HIS A 60 -0.44 -23.93 25.78
C HIS A 60 0.11 -24.56 27.07
N GLY A 61 -0.35 -24.06 28.23
CA GLY A 61 0.08 -24.53 29.55
C GLY A 61 1.23 -23.75 30.17
N THR A 62 1.85 -22.84 29.43
CA THR A 62 2.87 -21.92 29.97
C THR A 62 2.23 -20.58 30.36
N VAL A 63 2.34 -20.25 31.65
CA VAL A 63 1.83 -18.96 32.15
C VAL A 63 2.88 -17.88 31.94
N VAL A 64 2.51 -16.82 31.23
CA VAL A 64 3.33 -15.65 30.96
C VAL A 64 2.71 -14.44 31.64
N SER A 65 3.49 -13.71 32.44
CA SER A 65 3.04 -12.48 33.09
C SER A 65 3.19 -11.30 32.14
N ASP A 66 2.14 -10.46 32.05
CA ASP A 66 2.14 -9.22 31.29
C ASP A 66 1.70 -8.05 32.17
N PRO A 67 2.62 -7.48 32.96
CA PRO A 67 2.30 -6.41 33.89
C PRO A 67 1.93 -5.09 33.23
N TYR A 68 2.10 -4.97 31.94
CA TYR A 68 1.87 -3.75 31.18
C TYR A 68 0.74 -3.87 30.15
N ARG A 69 -0.09 -4.91 30.21
CA ARG A 69 -1.25 -5.13 29.34
C ARG A 69 -2.17 -3.92 29.23
N TRP A 70 -2.30 -3.14 30.28
CA TRP A 70 -3.13 -1.95 30.30
C TRP A 70 -2.69 -0.87 29.29
N LEU A 71 -1.42 -0.88 28.83
CA LEU A 71 -0.92 0.03 27.79
C LEU A 71 -1.50 -0.24 26.41
N GLU A 72 -2.10 -1.43 26.17
CA GLU A 72 -2.77 -1.75 24.92
C GLU A 72 -4.10 -0.98 24.74
N GLU A 73 -4.65 -0.41 25.80
CA GLU A 73 -5.82 0.47 25.74
C GLU A 73 -5.43 1.90 25.33
N GLU A 74 -4.87 2.06 24.12
CA GLU A 74 -4.23 3.28 23.59
C GLU A 74 -5.07 4.55 23.74
N LYS A 75 -6.41 4.44 23.70
CA LYS A 75 -7.35 5.57 23.79
C LYS A 75 -7.83 5.87 25.20
N SER A 76 -7.32 5.18 26.22
CA SER A 76 -7.67 5.43 27.60
C SER A 76 -6.99 6.69 28.14
N GLU A 77 -7.65 7.39 29.07
CA GLU A 77 -7.06 8.54 29.76
C GLU A 77 -5.80 8.16 30.55
N GLU A 78 -5.76 6.94 31.08
CA GLU A 78 -4.62 6.43 31.85
C GLU A 78 -3.38 6.25 30.98
N VAL A 79 -3.53 5.66 29.78
CA VAL A 79 -2.43 5.53 28.80
C VAL A 79 -2.00 6.91 28.30
N SER A 80 -2.93 7.80 27.99
CA SER A 80 -2.62 9.16 27.57
C SER A 80 -1.80 9.92 28.61
N ALA A 81 -2.16 9.81 29.89
CA ALA A 81 -1.43 10.43 31.00
C ALA A 81 -0.01 9.83 31.15
N TRP A 82 0.12 8.51 31.00
CA TRP A 82 1.42 7.84 31.03
C TRP A 82 2.32 8.32 29.87
N VAL A 83 1.79 8.36 28.64
CA VAL A 83 2.53 8.87 27.47
C VAL A 83 3.02 10.30 27.69
N GLU A 84 2.17 11.19 28.26
CA GLU A 84 2.58 12.57 28.52
C GLU A 84 3.67 12.65 29.61
N SER A 85 3.61 11.80 30.63
CA SER A 85 4.65 11.73 31.64
C SER A 85 6.00 11.30 31.07
N GLN A 86 6.01 10.30 30.16
CA GLN A 86 7.23 9.86 29.44
C GLN A 86 7.75 10.96 28.52
N ASN A 87 6.85 11.66 27.79
CA ASN A 87 7.21 12.75 26.91
C ASN A 87 7.80 13.96 27.65
N THR A 88 7.30 14.26 28.86
CA THR A 88 7.85 15.32 29.72
C THR A 88 9.32 15.09 30.08
N LEU A 89 9.74 13.84 30.19
CA LEU A 89 11.15 13.49 30.35
C LEU A 89 11.91 13.44 29.01
N ALA A 90 11.34 12.77 28.01
CA ALA A 90 12.06 12.47 26.76
C ALA A 90 12.29 13.70 25.89
N ARG A 91 11.32 14.59 25.76
CA ARG A 91 11.40 15.75 24.87
C ARG A 91 12.52 16.73 25.25
N PRO A 92 12.66 17.19 26.51
CA PRO A 92 13.79 18.03 26.91
C PRO A 92 15.13 17.34 26.70
N TYR A 93 15.27 16.06 27.09
CA TYR A 93 16.48 15.29 26.89
C TYR A 93 16.91 15.26 25.42
N LEU A 94 15.98 14.94 24.51
CA LEU A 94 16.27 14.91 23.08
C LEU A 94 16.58 16.31 22.52
N ALA A 95 15.94 17.36 23.05
CA ALA A 95 16.18 18.74 22.62
C ALA A 95 17.58 19.24 22.99
N GLU A 96 18.14 18.76 24.09
CA GLU A 96 19.47 19.16 24.59
C GLU A 96 20.63 18.40 23.92
N LEU A 97 20.37 17.40 23.05
CA LEU A 97 21.41 16.66 22.36
C LEU A 97 22.22 17.59 21.42
N PRO A 98 23.55 17.72 21.59
CA PRO A 98 24.36 18.70 20.84
C PRO A 98 24.33 18.49 19.31
N SER A 99 24.07 17.26 18.86
CA SER A 99 24.04 16.93 17.43
C SER A 99 22.66 17.09 16.78
N ARG A 100 21.59 17.28 17.55
CA ARG A 100 20.21 17.26 17.07
C ARG A 100 19.95 18.27 15.97
N GLU A 101 20.28 19.54 16.20
CA GLU A 101 20.05 20.61 15.21
C GLU A 101 20.88 20.40 13.95
N ARG A 102 22.15 19.98 14.06
CA ARG A 102 22.99 19.64 12.90
C ARG A 102 22.39 18.53 12.04
N TYR A 103 21.83 17.48 12.67
CA TYR A 103 21.14 16.41 11.92
C TYR A 103 19.85 16.92 11.28
N LYS A 104 19.07 17.70 12.00
CA LYS A 104 17.82 18.28 11.50
C LYS A 104 18.09 19.17 10.27
N GLU A 105 19.02 20.12 10.39
CA GLU A 105 19.41 21.00 9.28
C GLU A 105 19.90 20.21 8.06
N ARG A 106 20.77 19.20 8.31
CA ARG A 106 21.31 18.38 7.23
C ARG A 106 20.24 17.53 6.56
N LEU A 107 19.34 16.92 7.33
CA LEU A 107 18.23 16.14 6.79
C LEU A 107 17.25 17.02 6.03
N THR A 108 16.91 18.20 6.56
CA THR A 108 16.06 19.18 5.88
C THR A 108 16.65 19.54 4.53
N ALA A 109 17.93 19.94 4.49
CA ALA A 109 18.61 20.33 3.24
C ALA A 109 18.73 19.16 2.23
N LEU A 110 18.83 17.92 2.70
CA LEU A 110 18.85 16.74 1.82
C LEU A 110 17.48 16.35 1.31
N TRP A 111 16.41 16.68 2.04
CA TRP A 111 15.04 16.28 1.73
C TRP A 111 14.27 17.34 0.95
N ASP A 112 14.74 18.60 1.03
CA ASP A 112 14.14 19.76 0.37
C ASP A 112 14.47 19.79 -1.13
N TYR A 113 13.79 18.93 -1.89
CA TYR A 113 13.81 18.92 -3.36
C TYR A 113 12.48 18.44 -3.91
N GLU A 114 12.10 18.93 -5.08
CA GLU A 114 10.86 18.52 -5.76
C GLU A 114 10.85 17.03 -6.10
N LYS A 115 9.78 16.34 -5.77
CA LYS A 115 9.61 14.90 -5.96
C LYS A 115 8.34 14.64 -6.77
N TYR A 116 8.46 13.83 -7.81
CA TYR A 116 7.36 13.41 -8.66
C TYR A 116 7.24 11.89 -8.65
N SER A 117 6.01 11.36 -8.59
CA SER A 117 5.78 9.95 -8.95
C SER A 117 5.92 9.77 -10.45
N THR A 118 6.05 8.50 -10.90
CA THR A 118 5.88 8.20 -12.32
C THR A 118 4.46 8.54 -12.75
N PRO A 119 4.26 9.39 -13.78
CA PRO A 119 2.94 9.70 -14.30
C PRO A 119 2.30 8.46 -14.95
N TYR A 120 0.99 8.35 -14.85
CA TYR A 120 0.22 7.29 -15.51
C TYR A 120 -1.07 7.84 -16.11
N MET A 121 -1.61 7.12 -17.10
CA MET A 121 -2.81 7.51 -17.84
C MET A 121 -3.95 6.56 -17.53
N VAL A 122 -5.13 7.11 -17.23
CA VAL A 122 -6.40 6.36 -17.14
C VAL A 122 -7.44 7.08 -17.98
N ASN A 123 -8.02 6.41 -18.97
CA ASN A 123 -9.06 6.95 -19.83
C ASN A 123 -8.75 8.36 -20.38
N GLY A 124 -7.53 8.57 -20.88
CA GLY A 124 -7.10 9.83 -21.47
C GLY A 124 -6.72 10.93 -20.49
N LYS A 125 -6.89 10.74 -19.18
CA LYS A 125 -6.46 11.66 -18.13
C LYS A 125 -5.11 11.25 -17.57
N LEU A 126 -4.24 12.23 -17.31
CA LEU A 126 -2.92 12.05 -16.72
C LEU A 126 -3.03 12.23 -15.20
N PHE A 127 -2.39 11.34 -14.44
CA PHE A 127 -2.30 11.40 -12.99
C PHE A 127 -0.84 11.31 -12.55
N TYR A 128 -0.47 12.08 -11.54
CA TYR A 128 0.83 11.97 -10.87
C TYR A 128 0.77 12.58 -9.47
N SER A 129 1.65 12.15 -8.60
CA SER A 129 1.81 12.74 -7.27
C SER A 129 3.04 13.65 -7.25
N TYR A 130 2.93 14.77 -6.56
CA TYR A 130 3.98 15.77 -6.42
C TYR A 130 4.15 16.16 -4.94
N ASN A 131 5.40 16.38 -4.54
CA ASN A 131 5.77 16.94 -3.25
C ASN A 131 6.84 18.00 -3.50
N ASP A 132 6.68 19.20 -2.93
CA ASP A 132 7.57 20.34 -3.13
C ASP A 132 8.93 20.21 -2.43
N GLY A 133 9.06 19.20 -1.57
CA GLY A 133 10.28 18.91 -0.81
C GLY A 133 9.96 18.59 0.65
N LEU A 134 9.31 19.49 1.35
CA LEU A 134 9.08 19.42 2.80
C LEU A 134 7.61 19.21 3.19
N GLN A 135 6.69 19.09 2.24
CA GLN A 135 5.31 18.68 2.54
C GLN A 135 5.28 17.30 3.20
N ASN A 136 4.40 17.10 4.17
CA ASN A 136 4.25 15.82 4.89
C ASN A 136 3.85 14.69 3.94
N GLN A 137 2.94 14.97 2.99
CA GLN A 137 2.40 14.00 2.04
C GLN A 137 2.46 14.52 0.61
N TYR A 138 2.48 13.58 -0.34
CA TYR A 138 2.37 13.91 -1.76
C TYR A 138 0.95 14.37 -2.10
N VAL A 139 0.84 15.41 -2.91
CA VAL A 139 -0.41 15.90 -3.48
C VAL A 139 -0.66 15.16 -4.80
N LEU A 140 -1.87 14.63 -5.00
CA LEU A 140 -2.26 13.96 -6.25
C LEU A 140 -2.84 14.99 -7.21
N TYR A 141 -2.25 15.05 -8.40
CA TYR A 141 -2.66 15.91 -9.51
C TYR A 141 -3.31 15.10 -10.63
N MET A 142 -4.17 15.78 -11.37
CA MET A 142 -4.81 15.28 -12.59
C MET A 142 -4.70 16.33 -13.70
N ALA A 143 -4.61 15.89 -14.96
CA ALA A 143 -4.68 16.74 -16.13
C ALA A 143 -5.42 16.04 -17.28
N ASP A 144 -6.04 16.79 -18.19
CA ASP A 144 -6.66 16.27 -19.40
C ASP A 144 -5.58 15.96 -20.46
N GLY A 145 -5.13 14.71 -20.47
CA GLY A 145 -4.02 14.26 -21.31
C GLY A 145 -2.67 14.85 -20.91
N VAL A 146 -1.63 14.52 -21.67
CA VAL A 146 -0.24 14.90 -21.38
C VAL A 146 0.05 16.38 -21.55
N ASN A 147 -0.80 17.13 -22.26
CA ASN A 147 -0.64 18.56 -22.51
C ASN A 147 -1.63 19.41 -21.71
N GLY A 148 -2.52 18.80 -20.91
CA GLY A 148 -3.47 19.52 -20.07
C GLY A 148 -2.78 20.29 -18.94
N GLU A 149 -3.44 21.34 -18.45
CA GLU A 149 -2.96 22.03 -17.24
C GLU A 149 -3.23 21.17 -16.03
N PRO A 150 -2.22 20.88 -15.19
CA PRO A 150 -2.40 20.06 -14.00
C PRO A 150 -3.24 20.79 -12.94
N GLU A 151 -4.17 20.06 -12.36
CA GLU A 151 -5.00 20.51 -11.26
C GLU A 151 -4.89 19.56 -10.08
N VAL A 152 -5.01 20.09 -8.85
CA VAL A 152 -5.03 19.25 -7.65
C VAL A 152 -6.31 18.42 -7.65
N LEU A 153 -6.15 17.10 -7.62
CA LEU A 153 -7.27 16.18 -7.42
C LEU A 153 -7.55 15.97 -5.93
N ILE A 154 -6.50 15.71 -5.14
CA ILE A 154 -6.60 15.66 -3.67
C ILE A 154 -5.27 16.07 -3.04
N ASP A 155 -5.36 16.90 -1.98
CA ASP A 155 -4.22 17.27 -1.14
C ASP A 155 -4.37 16.66 0.25
N PRO A 156 -3.66 15.56 0.56
CA PRO A 156 -3.74 14.91 1.87
C PRO A 156 -3.26 15.78 3.02
N ASN A 157 -2.44 16.81 2.77
CA ASN A 157 -1.94 17.72 3.80
C ASN A 157 -3.05 18.59 4.42
N THR A 158 -4.23 18.61 3.78
CA THR A 158 -5.40 19.40 4.24
C THR A 158 -6.44 18.56 5.01
N LEU A 159 -6.20 17.25 5.17
CA LEU A 159 -7.19 16.33 5.74
C LEU A 159 -7.23 16.33 7.27
N SER A 160 -6.16 16.80 7.92
CA SER A 160 -6.13 17.02 9.38
C SER A 160 -5.23 18.19 9.73
N GLU A 161 -5.59 18.92 10.80
CA GLU A 161 -4.81 20.08 11.26
C GLU A 161 -3.46 19.68 11.87
N ASP A 162 -3.39 18.52 12.50
CA ASP A 162 -2.19 17.97 13.15
C ASP A 162 -1.32 17.08 12.24
N GLY A 163 -1.79 16.82 11.00
CA GLY A 163 -1.09 15.98 10.02
C GLY A 163 -1.07 14.50 10.35
N THR A 164 -1.90 14.01 11.29
CA THR A 164 -1.95 12.60 11.68
C THR A 164 -2.70 11.72 10.70
N VAL A 165 -3.62 12.30 9.89
CA VAL A 165 -4.35 11.57 8.86
C VAL A 165 -3.48 11.43 7.60
N SER A 166 -3.27 10.19 7.17
CA SER A 166 -2.49 9.87 5.97
C SER A 166 -3.33 9.17 4.91
N MET A 167 -3.04 9.47 3.64
CA MET A 167 -3.62 8.76 2.51
C MET A 167 -2.82 7.47 2.24
N ALA A 168 -3.38 6.33 2.66
CA ALA A 168 -2.70 5.03 2.62
C ALA A 168 -2.66 4.42 1.21
N SER A 169 -3.73 4.56 0.44
CA SER A 169 -3.82 4.09 -0.95
C SER A 169 -4.90 4.83 -1.73
N THR A 170 -4.80 4.75 -3.04
CA THR A 170 -5.75 5.32 -4.01
C THR A 170 -6.02 4.33 -5.13
N GLU A 171 -7.26 4.28 -5.62
CA GLU A 171 -7.65 3.48 -6.77
C GLU A 171 -8.63 4.25 -7.65
N LEU A 172 -8.22 4.53 -8.89
CA LEU A 172 -9.11 5.17 -9.87
C LEU A 172 -10.08 4.16 -10.43
N SER A 173 -11.32 4.59 -10.65
CA SER A 173 -12.27 3.82 -11.42
C SER A 173 -11.82 3.70 -12.90
N PRO A 174 -12.24 2.67 -13.66
CA PRO A 174 -11.73 2.38 -15.00
C PRO A 174 -11.86 3.52 -16.02
N LYS A 175 -12.90 4.36 -15.89
CA LYS A 175 -13.10 5.56 -16.72
C LYS A 175 -12.54 6.82 -16.10
N ALA A 176 -11.90 6.71 -14.91
CA ALA A 176 -11.43 7.82 -14.09
C ALA A 176 -12.53 8.83 -13.71
N SER A 177 -13.78 8.37 -13.56
CA SER A 177 -14.88 9.20 -13.06
C SER A 177 -14.77 9.40 -11.55
N PHE A 178 -14.25 8.40 -10.84
CA PHE A 178 -14.08 8.39 -9.39
C PHE A 178 -12.66 8.01 -8.97
N LEU A 179 -12.26 8.56 -7.82
CA LEU A 179 -11.09 8.15 -7.06
C LEU A 179 -11.57 7.58 -5.73
N ALA A 180 -11.43 6.30 -5.49
CA ALA A 180 -11.56 5.74 -4.15
C ALA A 180 -10.21 5.80 -3.46
N TYR A 181 -10.19 6.26 -2.21
CA TYR A 181 -8.95 6.41 -1.44
C TYR A 181 -9.14 6.02 0.01
N MET A 182 -8.08 5.49 0.60
CA MET A 182 -8.08 5.00 1.98
C MET A 182 -7.33 5.97 2.88
N LEU A 183 -7.96 6.37 3.98
CA LEU A 183 -7.35 7.18 5.02
C LEU A 183 -7.04 6.32 6.25
N SER A 184 -5.85 6.55 6.82
CA SER A 184 -5.43 6.03 8.11
C SER A 184 -5.23 7.21 9.06
N ASP A 185 -5.75 7.12 10.28
CA ASP A 185 -5.62 8.12 11.32
C ASP A 185 -4.64 7.64 12.40
N GLY A 186 -3.65 8.48 12.74
CA GLY A 186 -2.67 8.19 13.78
C GLY A 186 -1.75 6.99 13.51
N GLY A 187 -1.57 6.59 12.24
CA GLY A 187 -0.69 5.48 11.85
C GLY A 187 -1.25 4.09 12.14
N THR A 188 -2.53 3.98 12.48
CA THR A 188 -3.20 2.68 12.69
C THR A 188 -3.33 1.91 11.37
N ASP A 189 -3.40 0.57 11.47
CA ASP A 189 -3.74 -0.29 10.33
C ASP A 189 -5.19 -0.15 9.88
N TRP A 190 -6.07 0.36 10.74
CA TRP A 190 -7.46 0.61 10.39
C TRP A 190 -7.60 1.78 9.44
N LYS A 191 -8.39 1.58 8.39
CA LYS A 191 -8.60 2.55 7.31
C LYS A 191 -10.07 2.81 7.10
N THR A 192 -10.34 3.98 6.52
CA THR A 192 -11.66 4.37 6.03
C THR A 192 -11.55 4.65 4.53
N ILE A 193 -12.42 4.04 3.71
CA ILE A 193 -12.50 4.35 2.27
C ILE A 193 -13.43 5.55 2.09
N HIS A 194 -13.00 6.49 1.25
CA HIS A 194 -13.78 7.61 0.74
C HIS A 194 -13.78 7.56 -0.78
N VAL A 195 -14.78 8.16 -1.40
CA VAL A 195 -14.90 8.25 -2.86
C VAL A 195 -15.00 9.71 -3.28
N ARG A 196 -14.17 10.11 -4.24
CA ARG A 196 -14.11 11.44 -4.80
C ARG A 196 -14.54 11.45 -6.26
N ASP A 197 -15.46 12.34 -6.63
CA ASP A 197 -15.78 12.66 -8.02
C ASP A 197 -14.61 13.44 -8.63
N THR A 198 -13.97 12.90 -9.64
CA THR A 198 -12.75 13.48 -10.23
C THR A 198 -13.06 14.78 -10.99
N SER A 199 -14.24 14.90 -11.58
CA SER A 199 -14.66 16.07 -12.34
C SER A 199 -15.01 17.25 -11.44
N LYS A 200 -15.68 16.99 -10.31
CA LYS A 200 -16.06 17.98 -9.31
C LYS A 200 -14.95 18.25 -8.30
N LYS A 201 -13.98 17.33 -8.18
CA LYS A 201 -12.89 17.36 -7.19
C LYS A 201 -13.43 17.45 -5.75
N SER A 202 -14.56 16.81 -5.51
CA SER A 202 -15.22 16.77 -4.20
C SER A 202 -15.62 15.37 -3.84
N ASP A 203 -15.63 15.09 -2.53
CA ASP A 203 -15.98 13.77 -2.04
C ASP A 203 -17.50 13.55 -2.14
N LEU A 204 -17.87 12.32 -2.42
CA LEU A 204 -19.23 11.81 -2.27
C LEU A 204 -19.50 11.54 -0.78
N THR A 205 -20.71 11.11 -0.47
CA THR A 205 -21.11 10.74 0.90
C THR A 205 -20.60 9.36 1.34
N ASP A 206 -20.04 8.63 0.40
CA ASP A 206 -19.53 7.26 0.57
C ASP A 206 -18.38 7.22 1.57
N THR A 207 -18.61 6.57 2.70
CA THR A 207 -17.64 6.44 3.79
C THR A 207 -17.71 5.03 4.35
N ILE A 208 -16.64 4.24 4.14
CA ILE A 208 -16.63 2.81 4.46
C ILE A 208 -15.56 2.53 5.50
N LYS A 209 -15.95 1.96 6.63
CA LYS A 209 -15.11 1.67 7.80
C LYS A 209 -14.88 0.16 7.97
N GLY A 210 -13.97 -0.20 8.89
CA GLY A 210 -13.66 -1.59 9.21
C GLY A 210 -12.70 -2.24 8.23
N ILE A 211 -11.92 -1.42 7.54
CA ILE A 211 -10.89 -1.84 6.58
C ILE A 211 -9.56 -1.92 7.31
N LYS A 212 -8.83 -3.03 7.12
CA LYS A 212 -7.45 -3.18 7.59
C LYS A 212 -6.55 -3.66 6.47
N PHE A 213 -6.75 -4.87 6.00
CA PHE A 213 -6.03 -5.47 4.87
C PHE A 213 -7.00 -5.66 3.70
N SER A 214 -7.02 -4.73 2.77
CA SER A 214 -7.89 -4.72 1.60
C SER A 214 -7.28 -3.88 0.48
N ASN A 215 -7.70 -4.18 -0.74
CA ASN A 215 -7.66 -3.29 -1.89
C ASN A 215 -9.09 -2.89 -2.28
N ILE A 216 -9.21 -2.10 -3.33
CA ILE A 216 -10.47 -1.67 -3.95
C ILE A 216 -10.50 -2.23 -5.36
N ALA A 217 -11.54 -2.99 -5.70
CA ALA A 217 -11.68 -3.62 -7.01
C ALA A 217 -12.96 -3.12 -7.69
N TRP A 218 -12.82 -2.14 -8.59
CA TRP A 218 -13.91 -1.52 -9.31
C TRP A 218 -14.58 -2.47 -10.32
N LEU A 219 -15.89 -2.33 -10.49
CA LEU A 219 -16.56 -2.85 -11.68
C LEU A 219 -16.23 -1.97 -12.89
N PRO A 220 -16.18 -2.54 -14.12
CA PRO A 220 -15.90 -1.80 -15.35
C PRO A 220 -16.90 -0.69 -15.68
N ASP A 221 -18.15 -0.84 -15.25
CA ASP A 221 -19.21 0.15 -15.43
C ASP A 221 -19.17 1.31 -14.42
N GLU A 222 -18.30 1.18 -13.38
CA GLU A 222 -18.12 2.12 -12.26
C GLU A 222 -19.34 2.22 -11.31
N SER A 223 -20.26 1.26 -11.35
CA SER A 223 -21.42 1.24 -10.47
C SER A 223 -21.08 0.97 -9.01
N GLY A 224 -19.90 0.44 -8.75
CA GLY A 224 -19.40 0.12 -7.41
C GLY A 224 -18.06 -0.61 -7.43
N PHE A 225 -17.65 -1.07 -6.26
CA PHE A 225 -16.39 -1.80 -6.08
C PHE A 225 -16.49 -2.86 -4.98
N PHE A 226 -15.61 -3.85 -5.07
CA PHE A 226 -15.41 -4.86 -4.04
C PHE A 226 -14.28 -4.45 -3.10
N TYR A 227 -14.43 -4.84 -1.82
CA TYR A 227 -13.46 -4.58 -0.76
C TYR A 227 -13.60 -5.60 0.35
N SER A 228 -12.58 -5.73 1.20
CA SER A 228 -12.60 -6.63 2.35
C SER A 228 -12.80 -5.86 3.65
N ARG A 229 -13.70 -6.36 4.50
CA ARG A 229 -14.09 -5.72 5.77
C ARG A 229 -14.19 -6.74 6.90
N TYR A 230 -13.70 -6.36 8.06
CA TYR A 230 -13.91 -7.09 9.30
C TYR A 230 -15.32 -6.88 9.86
N PRO A 231 -15.89 -7.88 10.53
CA PRO A 231 -17.18 -7.74 11.20
C PRO A 231 -17.07 -6.83 12.43
N GLN A 232 -18.22 -6.36 12.89
CA GLN A 232 -18.33 -5.71 14.19
C GLN A 232 -18.68 -6.74 15.26
N ASN A 233 -18.09 -6.58 16.45
CA ASN A 233 -18.47 -7.33 17.64
C ASN A 233 -19.78 -6.78 18.25
N GLU A 234 -20.26 -7.39 19.35
CA GLU A 234 -21.49 -6.99 20.05
C GLU A 234 -21.47 -5.53 20.53
N ALA A 235 -20.29 -4.97 20.78
CA ALA A 235 -20.11 -3.57 21.16
C ALA A 235 -20.07 -2.59 19.98
N GLY A 236 -20.23 -3.08 18.73
CA GLY A 236 -20.16 -2.29 17.51
C GLY A 236 -18.75 -1.90 17.09
N LYS A 237 -17.71 -2.45 17.70
CA LYS A 237 -16.30 -2.25 17.30
C LYS A 237 -15.91 -3.27 16.25
N TYR A 238 -15.16 -2.86 15.23
CA TYR A 238 -14.59 -3.79 14.25
C TYR A 238 -13.57 -4.71 14.93
N ASP A 239 -13.63 -6.00 14.58
CA ASP A 239 -12.92 -7.07 15.30
C ASP A 239 -12.10 -7.89 14.31
N ASP A 240 -10.78 -7.69 14.31
CA ASP A 240 -9.82 -8.35 13.43
C ASP A 240 -9.39 -9.74 13.92
N SER A 241 -9.90 -10.20 15.06
CA SER A 241 -9.78 -11.59 15.49
C SER A 241 -10.76 -12.54 14.76
N GLN A 242 -11.73 -11.97 14.04
CA GLN A 242 -12.73 -12.72 13.29
C GLN A 242 -12.41 -12.76 11.79
N THR A 243 -13.13 -13.65 11.09
CA THR A 243 -12.94 -13.84 9.64
C THR A 243 -13.42 -12.60 8.88
N VAL A 244 -12.51 -12.04 8.09
CA VAL A 244 -12.79 -10.94 7.17
C VAL A 244 -13.68 -11.41 6.00
N SER A 245 -14.56 -10.54 5.51
CA SER A 245 -15.47 -10.85 4.41
C SER A 245 -15.32 -9.86 3.27
N ILE A 246 -15.58 -10.31 2.05
CA ILE A 246 -15.65 -9.45 0.87
C ILE A 246 -17.06 -8.90 0.73
N TYR A 247 -17.16 -7.60 0.52
CA TYR A 247 -18.38 -6.85 0.29
C TYR A 247 -18.35 -6.15 -1.05
N PHE A 248 -19.53 -5.87 -1.58
CA PHE A 248 -19.74 -4.97 -2.71
C PHE A 248 -20.40 -3.69 -2.21
N HIS A 249 -19.80 -2.55 -2.52
CA HIS A 249 -20.32 -1.21 -2.26
C HIS A 249 -20.81 -0.59 -3.56
N ALA A 250 -22.08 -0.19 -3.62
CA ALA A 250 -22.63 0.58 -4.74
C ALA A 250 -22.41 2.07 -4.51
N ILE A 251 -21.90 2.80 -5.52
CA ILE A 251 -21.61 4.23 -5.40
C ILE A 251 -22.87 5.02 -5.03
N GLY A 252 -22.71 5.91 -4.04
CA GLY A 252 -23.79 6.78 -3.56
C GLY A 252 -24.73 6.14 -2.55
N THR A 253 -24.42 4.92 -2.06
CA THR A 253 -25.23 4.25 -1.03
C THR A 253 -24.54 4.30 0.35
N ALA A 254 -25.30 4.02 1.40
CA ALA A 254 -24.72 3.90 2.74
C ALA A 254 -24.03 2.54 2.90
N GLN A 255 -22.94 2.48 3.67
CA GLN A 255 -22.21 1.23 3.98
C GLN A 255 -23.11 0.12 4.56
N SER A 256 -24.21 0.48 5.23
CA SER A 256 -25.19 -0.50 5.76
C SER A 256 -25.95 -1.26 4.67
N GLU A 257 -25.93 -0.76 3.43
CA GLU A 257 -26.55 -1.38 2.26
C GLU A 257 -25.60 -2.30 1.49
N ASP A 258 -24.32 -2.34 1.91
CA ASP A 258 -23.29 -3.15 1.26
C ASP A 258 -23.64 -4.64 1.33
N LYS A 259 -23.52 -5.29 0.19
CA LYS A 259 -23.81 -6.72 0.07
C LYS A 259 -22.57 -7.54 0.41
N LYS A 260 -22.69 -8.45 1.39
CA LYS A 260 -21.68 -9.47 1.62
C LYS A 260 -21.66 -10.44 0.43
N VAL A 261 -20.52 -10.53 -0.24
CA VAL A 261 -20.34 -11.36 -1.45
C VAL A 261 -19.76 -12.73 -1.08
N PHE A 262 -18.74 -12.74 -0.22
CA PHE A 262 -18.04 -13.97 0.16
C PHE A 262 -17.30 -13.84 1.49
N ALA A 263 -17.12 -14.99 2.16
CA ALA A 263 -16.19 -15.16 3.29
C ALA A 263 -15.66 -16.59 3.32
N PHE A 264 -14.44 -16.76 3.78
CA PHE A 264 -13.88 -18.08 4.09
C PHE A 264 -14.27 -18.46 5.51
N ASP A 265 -15.08 -19.49 5.68
CA ASP A 265 -15.55 -19.90 7.00
C ASP A 265 -14.40 -20.37 7.90
N ASN A 266 -14.40 -19.92 9.16
CA ASN A 266 -13.42 -20.31 10.19
C ASN A 266 -11.95 -20.08 9.80
N LYS A 267 -11.66 -18.99 9.07
CA LYS A 267 -10.32 -18.60 8.63
C LYS A 267 -9.97 -17.17 9.05
N PRO A 268 -9.83 -16.88 10.34
CA PRO A 268 -9.62 -15.50 10.84
C PRO A 268 -8.25 -14.92 10.43
N THR A 269 -7.27 -15.78 10.11
CA THR A 269 -5.92 -15.38 9.67
C THR A 269 -5.81 -15.13 8.18
N TRP A 270 -6.84 -15.48 7.40
CA TRP A 270 -6.85 -15.30 5.96
C TRP A 270 -7.29 -13.89 5.57
N ASN A 271 -6.46 -13.23 4.76
CA ASN A 271 -6.72 -11.89 4.24
C ASN A 271 -7.04 -11.97 2.74
N PRO A 272 -8.32 -11.94 2.34
CA PRO A 272 -8.73 -11.94 0.94
C PRO A 272 -8.61 -10.55 0.33
N TYR A 273 -8.05 -10.47 -0.88
CA TYR A 273 -7.93 -9.27 -1.70
C TYR A 273 -8.69 -9.50 -3.00
N PRO A 274 -9.81 -8.78 -3.24
CA PRO A 274 -10.60 -8.91 -4.45
C PRO A 274 -9.91 -8.25 -5.66
N SER A 275 -10.11 -8.80 -6.85
CA SER A 275 -9.79 -8.19 -8.15
C SER A 275 -10.87 -8.55 -9.15
N VAL A 276 -11.29 -7.60 -9.98
CA VAL A 276 -12.31 -7.84 -11.02
C VAL A 276 -11.61 -8.07 -12.34
N VAL A 277 -11.95 -9.14 -13.03
CA VAL A 277 -11.39 -9.54 -14.33
C VAL A 277 -12.49 -9.98 -15.29
N GLN A 278 -12.12 -10.22 -16.55
CA GLN A 278 -13.01 -10.67 -17.63
C GLN A 278 -14.23 -9.74 -17.82
N ASP A 279 -13.92 -8.44 -18.01
CA ASP A 279 -14.95 -7.40 -18.19
C ASP A 279 -16.04 -7.39 -17.10
N GLY A 280 -15.64 -7.65 -15.87
CA GLY A 280 -16.56 -7.64 -14.73
C GLY A 280 -17.32 -8.96 -14.52
N LYS A 281 -16.99 -10.03 -15.24
CA LYS A 281 -17.68 -11.32 -15.10
C LYS A 281 -17.14 -12.17 -13.95
N THR A 282 -15.89 -11.93 -13.53
CA THR A 282 -15.20 -12.78 -12.55
C THR A 282 -14.57 -11.94 -11.44
N LEU A 283 -14.85 -12.31 -10.20
CA LEU A 283 -14.15 -11.83 -9.02
C LEU A 283 -13.02 -12.83 -8.71
N LEU A 284 -11.76 -12.41 -8.91
CA LEU A 284 -10.60 -13.11 -8.38
C LEU A 284 -10.39 -12.71 -6.92
N ILE A 285 -10.01 -13.67 -6.10
CA ILE A 285 -9.74 -13.48 -4.68
C ILE A 285 -8.35 -14.05 -4.39
N SER A 286 -7.38 -13.16 -4.22
CA SER A 286 -6.05 -13.53 -3.72
C SER A 286 -6.09 -13.56 -2.21
N VAL A 287 -5.72 -14.70 -1.61
CA VAL A 287 -5.84 -14.92 -0.16
C VAL A 287 -4.45 -15.11 0.43
N PHE A 288 -4.09 -14.29 1.40
CA PHE A 288 -2.81 -14.32 2.07
C PHE A 288 -2.96 -14.77 3.53
N GLU A 289 -2.06 -15.66 3.94
CA GLU A 289 -1.77 -15.99 5.34
C GLU A 289 -0.24 -15.89 5.51
N GLY A 290 0.22 -14.76 6.05
CA GLY A 290 1.64 -14.41 6.06
C GLY A 290 2.14 -13.93 4.69
N TYR A 291 3.45 -14.14 4.39
CA TYR A 291 4.13 -13.47 3.26
C TYR A 291 4.71 -14.43 2.22
N GLN A 292 4.79 -15.72 2.50
CA GLN A 292 5.55 -16.68 1.67
C GLN A 292 4.76 -17.24 0.51
N ALA A 293 3.46 -17.43 0.71
CA ALA A 293 2.58 -18.05 -0.27
C ALA A 293 1.17 -17.45 -0.18
N ASN A 294 0.36 -17.65 -1.21
CA ASN A 294 -1.05 -17.30 -1.23
C ASN A 294 -1.87 -18.30 -2.03
N GLY A 295 -3.16 -18.35 -1.75
CA GLY A 295 -4.15 -18.98 -2.60
C GLY A 295 -4.77 -17.97 -3.55
N VAL A 296 -5.26 -18.42 -4.72
CA VAL A 296 -6.07 -17.63 -5.65
C VAL A 296 -7.31 -18.42 -6.00
N TYR A 297 -8.45 -17.77 -5.85
CA TYR A 297 -9.77 -18.34 -6.11
C TYR A 297 -10.55 -17.42 -7.03
N ALA A 298 -11.55 -17.96 -7.71
CA ALA A 298 -12.43 -17.21 -8.60
C ALA A 298 -13.88 -17.45 -8.26
N LYS A 299 -14.72 -16.40 -8.38
CA LYS A 299 -16.16 -16.46 -8.24
C LYS A 299 -16.81 -15.73 -9.41
N SER A 300 -17.81 -16.36 -10.07
CA SER A 300 -18.58 -15.68 -11.11
C SER A 300 -19.41 -14.53 -10.52
N LEU A 301 -19.38 -13.39 -11.18
CA LEU A 301 -20.22 -12.22 -10.88
C LEU A 301 -21.51 -12.21 -11.73
N VAL A 302 -21.60 -13.08 -12.75
CA VAL A 302 -22.80 -13.23 -13.58
C VAL A 302 -23.85 -14.11 -12.90
N ASN A 303 -23.43 -15.00 -12.01
CA ASN A 303 -24.30 -15.89 -11.27
C ASN A 303 -24.02 -15.78 -9.76
N ASP A 304 -24.91 -15.13 -9.03
CA ASP A 304 -24.78 -14.91 -7.59
C ASP A 304 -24.63 -16.20 -6.77
N ASN A 305 -25.20 -17.31 -7.24
CA ASN A 305 -25.14 -18.63 -6.58
C ASN A 305 -23.92 -19.46 -7.03
N SER A 306 -22.97 -18.87 -7.77
CA SER A 306 -21.77 -19.59 -8.18
C SER A 306 -20.92 -19.99 -6.98
N GLU A 307 -20.39 -21.20 -7.02
CA GLU A 307 -19.38 -21.67 -6.06
C GLU A 307 -18.04 -20.98 -6.30
N LEU A 308 -17.21 -20.96 -5.28
CA LEU A 308 -15.83 -20.52 -5.38
C LEU A 308 -15.00 -21.61 -6.09
N VAL A 309 -14.28 -21.22 -7.14
CA VAL A 309 -13.42 -22.12 -7.92
C VAL A 309 -11.97 -21.87 -7.61
N PRO A 310 -11.15 -22.88 -7.23
CA PRO A 310 -9.72 -22.69 -7.04
C PRO A 310 -9.01 -22.43 -8.38
N VAL A 311 -8.16 -21.42 -8.40
CA VAL A 311 -7.19 -21.17 -9.48
C VAL A 311 -5.82 -21.68 -9.05
N PHE A 312 -5.37 -21.31 -7.86
CA PHE A 312 -4.17 -21.82 -7.18
C PHE A 312 -4.48 -22.03 -5.70
N ASP A 313 -4.55 -23.28 -5.24
CA ASP A 313 -4.92 -23.63 -3.86
C ASP A 313 -3.86 -24.45 -3.10
N LYS A 314 -2.69 -24.65 -3.71
CA LYS A 314 -1.61 -25.48 -3.12
C LYS A 314 -0.76 -24.73 -2.11
N TRP A 315 -0.79 -23.40 -2.10
CA TRP A 315 0.04 -22.56 -1.23
C TRP A 315 1.54 -22.88 -1.33
N ASP A 316 2.01 -23.23 -2.54
CA ASP A 316 3.37 -23.64 -2.85
C ASP A 316 4.27 -22.48 -3.33
N GLY A 317 3.75 -21.26 -3.31
CA GLY A 317 4.43 -20.02 -3.67
C GLY A 317 3.46 -18.86 -3.77
N ARG A 318 3.97 -17.73 -4.17
CA ARG A 318 3.14 -16.55 -4.46
C ARG A 318 2.63 -16.60 -5.90
N TYR A 319 1.43 -16.09 -6.08
CA TYR A 319 0.75 -15.88 -7.35
C TYR A 319 0.12 -14.50 -7.33
N ASP A 320 0.76 -13.53 -7.97
CA ASP A 320 0.29 -12.14 -8.00
C ASP A 320 -0.22 -11.82 -9.42
N LEU A 321 -1.48 -11.41 -9.54
CA LEU A 321 -2.10 -11.05 -10.82
C LEU A 321 -1.36 -9.86 -11.46
N ILE A 322 -0.95 -9.99 -12.72
CA ILE A 322 -0.37 -8.93 -13.52
C ILE A 322 -1.48 -8.18 -14.29
N GLY A 323 -2.44 -8.93 -14.82
CA GLY A 323 -3.53 -8.44 -15.66
C GLY A 323 -4.11 -9.54 -16.52
N GLU A 324 -4.92 -9.14 -17.50
CA GLU A 324 -5.59 -10.03 -18.44
C GLU A 324 -5.43 -9.56 -19.89
N HIS A 325 -5.46 -10.48 -20.82
CA HIS A 325 -5.52 -10.23 -22.25
C HIS A 325 -6.16 -11.43 -22.96
N ASP A 326 -7.15 -11.19 -23.81
CA ASP A 326 -7.90 -12.21 -24.57
C ASP A 326 -8.43 -13.36 -23.69
N ASP A 327 -9.09 -13.02 -22.56
CA ASP A 327 -9.63 -13.97 -21.56
C ASP A 327 -8.54 -14.80 -20.82
N GLU A 328 -7.26 -14.59 -21.09
CA GLU A 328 -6.15 -15.21 -20.38
C GLU A 328 -5.66 -14.33 -19.21
N LEU A 329 -5.42 -14.94 -18.08
CA LEU A 329 -4.95 -14.27 -16.88
C LEU A 329 -3.42 -14.47 -16.74
N PHE A 330 -2.69 -13.40 -16.47
CA PHE A 330 -1.25 -13.43 -16.30
C PHE A 330 -0.87 -13.22 -14.83
N PHE A 331 0.01 -14.07 -14.32
CA PHE A 331 0.50 -13.99 -12.93
C PHE A 331 2.02 -14.03 -12.87
N THR A 332 2.60 -13.26 -11.96
CA THR A 332 3.94 -13.62 -11.46
C THR A 332 3.80 -14.76 -10.46
N SER A 333 4.78 -15.66 -10.41
CA SER A 333 4.76 -16.77 -9.45
C SER A 333 6.15 -17.12 -8.94
N THR A 334 6.22 -17.46 -7.65
CA THR A 334 7.43 -18.03 -7.02
C THR A 334 7.35 -19.53 -6.82
N ALA A 335 6.24 -20.19 -7.19
CA ALA A 335 6.06 -21.63 -7.08
C ALA A 335 7.09 -22.39 -7.91
N ASN A 336 7.97 -23.17 -7.24
CA ASN A 336 9.14 -23.83 -7.84
C ASN A 336 10.06 -22.88 -8.64
N ALA A 337 10.03 -21.57 -8.32
CA ALA A 337 10.76 -20.52 -9.03
C ALA A 337 11.12 -19.37 -8.05
N PRO A 338 12.07 -19.55 -7.12
CA PRO A 338 12.32 -18.59 -6.04
C PRO A 338 12.77 -17.21 -6.53
N THR A 339 13.28 -17.09 -7.76
CA THR A 339 13.63 -15.82 -8.41
C THR A 339 12.49 -15.23 -9.24
N GLY A 340 11.34 -15.91 -9.28
CA GLY A 340 10.14 -15.49 -10.01
C GLY A 340 10.09 -15.97 -11.45
N LYS A 341 8.87 -16.26 -11.90
CA LYS A 341 8.49 -16.59 -13.29
C LYS A 341 7.18 -15.92 -13.64
N VAL A 342 6.78 -15.91 -14.91
CA VAL A 342 5.45 -15.50 -15.36
C VAL A 342 4.71 -16.69 -15.92
N ILE A 343 3.49 -16.89 -15.45
CA ILE A 343 2.57 -17.89 -15.93
C ILE A 343 1.31 -17.26 -16.51
N LYS A 344 0.75 -17.91 -17.49
CA LYS A 344 -0.52 -17.60 -18.15
C LYS A 344 -1.53 -18.67 -17.81
N VAL A 345 -2.75 -18.27 -17.52
CA VAL A 345 -3.87 -19.17 -17.17
C VAL A 345 -5.02 -18.90 -18.13
N ASP A 346 -5.38 -19.92 -18.89
CA ASP A 346 -6.66 -19.97 -19.63
C ASP A 346 -7.76 -20.31 -18.62
N PHE A 347 -8.66 -19.35 -18.38
CA PHE A 347 -9.70 -19.43 -17.38
C PHE A 347 -11.09 -19.16 -17.99
N ASP A 348 -11.96 -20.17 -17.91
CA ASP A 348 -13.37 -20.07 -18.32
C ASP A 348 -14.23 -20.81 -17.29
N GLY A 349 -14.60 -20.10 -16.21
CA GLY A 349 -15.32 -20.70 -15.07
C GLY A 349 -14.54 -21.78 -14.32
N GLY A 350 -13.26 -21.99 -14.66
CA GLY A 350 -12.29 -22.92 -14.08
C GLY A 350 -11.01 -22.89 -14.89
N VAL A 351 -9.90 -23.35 -14.31
CA VAL A 351 -8.63 -23.42 -15.00
C VAL A 351 -8.67 -24.49 -16.09
N LYS A 352 -8.48 -24.11 -17.35
CA LYS A 352 -8.40 -25.00 -18.52
C LYS A 352 -6.98 -25.41 -18.80
N ALA A 353 -6.05 -24.45 -18.75
CA ALA A 353 -4.62 -24.66 -18.97
C ALA A 353 -3.78 -23.65 -18.20
N THR A 354 -2.55 -24.02 -17.92
CA THR A 354 -1.53 -23.13 -17.34
C THR A 354 -0.23 -23.31 -18.11
N GLU A 355 0.35 -22.20 -18.55
CA GLU A 355 1.59 -22.17 -19.34
C GLU A 355 2.60 -21.22 -18.69
N THR A 356 3.89 -21.58 -18.67
CA THR A 356 4.95 -20.64 -18.30
C THR A 356 5.34 -19.80 -19.51
N VAL A 357 5.14 -18.49 -19.43
CA VAL A 357 5.45 -17.52 -20.49
C VAL A 357 6.86 -16.96 -20.33
N ILE A 358 7.29 -16.72 -19.09
CA ILE A 358 8.65 -16.29 -18.76
C ILE A 358 9.22 -17.24 -17.73
N GLU A 359 10.26 -17.98 -18.10
CA GLU A 359 10.95 -18.90 -17.21
C GLU A 359 11.76 -18.17 -16.13
N SER A 360 11.89 -18.80 -14.98
CA SER A 360 12.76 -18.36 -13.89
C SER A 360 14.23 -18.36 -14.34
N THR A 361 14.98 -17.36 -13.93
CA THR A 361 16.41 -17.22 -14.24
C THR A 361 17.24 -17.09 -12.95
N SER A 362 18.56 -16.93 -13.08
CA SER A 362 19.43 -16.62 -11.93
C SER A 362 19.23 -15.18 -11.40
N ASP A 363 18.64 -14.30 -12.19
CA ASP A 363 18.32 -12.93 -11.80
C ASP A 363 16.90 -12.87 -11.24
N THR A 364 16.66 -12.09 -10.18
CA THR A 364 15.33 -12.00 -9.56
C THR A 364 14.41 -11.13 -10.41
N LEU A 365 13.24 -11.68 -10.78
CA LEU A 365 12.14 -10.94 -11.40
C LEU A 365 11.56 -9.95 -10.37
N SER A 366 11.74 -8.66 -10.62
CA SER A 366 11.38 -7.59 -9.68
C SER A 366 9.95 -7.10 -9.88
N SER A 367 9.52 -6.96 -11.13
CA SER A 367 8.15 -6.58 -11.49
C SER A 367 7.84 -6.97 -12.93
N VAL A 368 6.56 -7.13 -13.24
CA VAL A 368 6.06 -7.34 -14.60
C VAL A 368 4.85 -6.44 -14.81
N SER A 369 4.76 -5.84 -15.99
CA SER A 369 3.58 -5.09 -16.44
C SER A 369 3.12 -5.63 -17.79
N LEU A 370 1.82 -5.75 -17.95
CA LEU A 370 1.17 -6.09 -19.22
C LEU A 370 0.69 -4.80 -19.89
N LEU A 371 1.17 -4.51 -21.10
CA LEU A 371 0.80 -3.33 -21.88
C LEU A 371 0.42 -3.77 -23.30
N GLY A 372 -0.87 -3.79 -23.59
CA GLY A 372 -1.40 -4.44 -24.79
C GLY A 372 -1.03 -5.92 -24.77
N GLU A 373 -0.44 -6.41 -25.85
CA GLU A 373 -0.02 -7.82 -26.01
C GLU A 373 1.40 -8.11 -25.46
N LYS A 374 2.04 -7.15 -24.78
CA LYS A 374 3.45 -7.26 -24.39
C LYS A 374 3.64 -7.25 -22.89
N LEU A 375 4.50 -8.13 -22.41
CA LEU A 375 4.99 -8.17 -21.05
C LEU A 375 6.31 -7.41 -20.92
N PHE A 376 6.38 -6.48 -20.00
CA PHE A 376 7.58 -5.74 -19.62
C PHE A 376 8.10 -6.26 -18.29
N ALA A 377 9.12 -7.10 -18.34
CA ALA A 377 9.72 -7.71 -17.17
C ALA A 377 10.97 -6.94 -16.72
N GLN A 378 11.05 -6.60 -15.43
CA GLN A 378 12.21 -5.98 -14.80
C GLN A 378 12.91 -7.00 -13.89
N TYR A 379 14.25 -7.02 -13.98
CA TYR A 379 15.08 -7.93 -13.20
C TYR A 379 16.08 -7.19 -12.32
N LEU A 380 16.38 -7.72 -11.15
CA LEU A 380 17.52 -7.33 -10.33
C LEU A 380 18.72 -8.17 -10.76
N LYS A 381 19.68 -7.52 -11.41
CA LYS A 381 20.91 -8.15 -11.86
C LYS A 381 22.11 -7.53 -11.15
N ARG A 382 22.82 -8.30 -10.31
CA ARG A 382 24.00 -7.80 -9.57
C ARG A 382 23.76 -6.42 -8.94
N CYS A 383 22.62 -6.25 -8.25
CA CYS A 383 22.16 -4.98 -7.66
C CYS A 383 21.85 -3.85 -8.67
N LYS A 384 21.65 -4.15 -9.96
CA LYS A 384 21.19 -3.19 -10.98
C LYS A 384 19.87 -3.67 -11.56
N ARG A 385 18.96 -2.73 -11.86
CA ARG A 385 17.74 -3.03 -12.60
C ARG A 385 18.06 -3.25 -14.08
N ALA A 386 17.49 -4.28 -14.67
CA ALA A 386 17.54 -4.55 -16.11
C ALA A 386 16.11 -4.84 -16.61
N GLY A 387 15.73 -4.32 -17.75
CA GLY A 387 14.40 -4.52 -18.34
C GLY A 387 14.48 -5.43 -19.57
N LYS A 388 13.42 -6.20 -19.81
CA LYS A 388 13.20 -7.00 -21.01
C LYS A 388 11.75 -6.85 -21.45
N CYS A 389 11.55 -6.59 -22.75
CA CYS A 389 10.24 -6.63 -23.40
C CYS A 389 10.12 -7.99 -24.11
N ILE A 390 9.04 -8.70 -23.92
CA ILE A 390 8.74 -10.02 -24.50
C ILE A 390 7.37 -9.95 -25.14
#